data_fc39854bb1e8eba2cd7e2ca037854b71
#
_entry.id   fc39854bb1e8eba2cd7e2ca037854b71
#
_cell.length_a   1.000
_cell.length_b   1.000
_cell.length_c   1.000
_cell.angle_alpha   90.00
_cell.angle_beta   90.00
_cell.angle_gamma   90.00
#
_symmetry.space_group_name_H-M   'P 1'
#
loop_
_entity.id
_entity.type
_entity.pdbx_description
1 polymer ?
#
loop_
_entity_poly.entity_id
_entity_poly.type
_entity_poly.pdbx_seq_one_letter_code
_entity_poly.pdbx_strand_id
1 'polypeptide(L)'
;MSKEKTNELYVAIATQKGGIGKSTITMLLANYFHNLCDKNVGVIDCDDPQHSICDARERELLLIKNNEPHMEAAKEVFRKTGKRIFPVVATNPVDAIEQAEILIEDGNIDIVMFDLPGTIRSKGVLSTLARMDYIFVPISADRLVLESALQFVANFKDNLMTTGKAATREIYLFWTMVDGREKNSLYNLYDEVIGDLGFSVLRTRIPDSKRFRRDFSEPDKAVFRSTIFLPDSQLLKGSRIRELVDEILSIIDK
;
A
#
# COMPACT_ATOMS: atom_id res chain seq x y z
N MET A 1 26.11 16.50 12.02
CA MET A 1 25.51 15.63 13.04
C MET A 1 24.80 14.51 12.32
N SER A 2 25.30 13.28 12.41
CA SER A 2 24.63 12.11 11.88
C SER A 2 23.35 11.92 12.70
N LYS A 3 22.14 12.13 12.08
CA LYS A 3 20.88 11.69 12.68
C LYS A 3 21.05 10.19 12.95
N GLU A 4 20.88 9.75 14.19
CA GLU A 4 20.70 8.34 14.52
C GLU A 4 19.63 7.80 13.56
N LYS A 5 19.87 6.61 13.02
CA LYS A 5 18.89 5.95 12.15
C LYS A 5 17.63 5.75 12.96
N THR A 6 16.62 6.58 12.71
CA THR A 6 15.28 6.38 13.21
C THR A 6 14.79 5.03 12.69
N ASN A 7 14.04 4.30 13.51
CA ASN A 7 13.69 2.89 13.24
C ASN A 7 12.47 2.77 12.31
N GLU A 8 12.02 3.89 11.74
CA GLU A 8 10.84 3.97 10.88
C GLU A 8 11.14 3.43 9.48
N LEU A 9 10.15 2.75 8.92
CA LEU A 9 10.23 2.14 7.61
C LEU A 9 9.44 2.95 6.58
N TYR A 10 10.04 3.18 5.43
CA TYR A 10 9.41 3.77 4.25
C TYR A 10 9.02 2.66 3.28
N VAL A 11 7.72 2.51 3.04
CA VAL A 11 7.15 1.43 2.21
C VAL A 11 6.29 2.02 1.09
N ALA A 12 6.55 1.63 -0.14
CA ALA A 12 5.73 2.05 -1.28
C ALA A 12 5.05 0.87 -1.98
N ILE A 13 3.81 1.10 -2.42
CA ILE A 13 3.17 0.27 -3.44
C ILE A 13 3.34 0.99 -4.77
N ALA A 14 4.18 0.48 -5.67
CA ALA A 14 4.58 1.16 -6.89
C ALA A 14 4.29 0.33 -8.15
N THR A 15 3.83 0.98 -9.21
CA THR A 15 3.63 0.37 -10.52
C THR A 15 3.68 1.42 -11.61
N GLN A 16 3.99 1.00 -12.85
CA GLN A 16 3.97 1.88 -14.03
C GLN A 16 2.61 1.94 -14.73
N LYS A 17 1.63 1.18 -14.25
CA LYS A 17 0.28 1.12 -14.85
C LYS A 17 -0.77 1.57 -13.85
N GLY A 18 -1.72 2.37 -14.34
CA GLY A 18 -2.92 2.72 -13.59
C GLY A 18 -3.90 1.55 -13.49
N GLY A 19 -4.82 1.64 -12.52
CA GLY A 19 -5.96 0.71 -12.42
C GLY A 19 -5.68 -0.65 -11.77
N ILE A 20 -4.45 -0.97 -11.40
CA ILE A 20 -4.07 -2.25 -10.76
C ILE A 20 -4.38 -2.32 -9.26
N GLY A 21 -5.00 -1.29 -8.71
CA GLY A 21 -5.42 -1.28 -7.30
C GLY A 21 -4.38 -0.76 -6.30
N LYS A 22 -3.37 -0.05 -6.75
CA LYS A 22 -2.29 0.53 -5.94
C LYS A 22 -2.81 1.24 -4.67
N SER A 23 -3.54 2.34 -4.82
CA SER A 23 -4.11 3.12 -3.69
C SER A 23 -5.06 2.29 -2.82
N THR A 24 -5.81 1.35 -3.43
CA THR A 24 -6.68 0.42 -2.68
C THR A 24 -5.85 -0.49 -1.77
N ILE A 25 -4.77 -1.07 -2.26
CA ILE A 25 -3.89 -1.94 -1.47
C ILE A 25 -3.16 -1.11 -0.41
N THR A 26 -2.63 0.08 -0.76
CA THR A 26 -2.00 0.99 0.20
C THR A 26 -2.94 1.31 1.37
N MET A 27 -4.18 1.69 1.08
CA MET A 27 -5.21 1.99 2.08
C MET A 27 -5.52 0.78 2.98
N LEU A 28 -5.71 -0.40 2.38
CA LEU A 28 -6.00 -1.64 3.12
C LEU A 28 -4.85 -2.05 4.01
N LEU A 29 -3.61 -2.01 3.52
CA LEU A 29 -2.42 -2.34 4.31
C LEU A 29 -2.22 -1.33 5.44
N ALA A 30 -2.33 -0.03 5.16
CA ALA A 30 -2.21 1.02 6.18
C ALA A 30 -3.23 0.82 7.31
N ASN A 31 -4.49 0.60 6.95
CA ASN A 31 -5.56 0.36 7.92
C ASN A 31 -5.29 -0.91 8.73
N TYR A 32 -4.86 -1.99 8.09
CA TYR A 32 -4.61 -3.27 8.74
C TYR A 32 -3.41 -3.20 9.69
N PHE A 33 -2.29 -2.64 9.23
CA PHE A 33 -1.10 -2.46 10.06
C PHE A 33 -1.41 -1.59 11.28
N HIS A 34 -2.13 -0.49 11.09
CA HIS A 34 -2.43 0.45 12.17
C HIS A 34 -3.39 -0.14 13.19
N ASN A 35 -4.52 -0.69 12.74
CA ASN A 35 -5.62 -1.05 13.62
C ASN A 35 -5.57 -2.50 14.12
N LEU A 36 -4.86 -3.41 13.44
CA LEU A 36 -4.89 -4.84 13.73
C LEU A 36 -3.52 -5.46 14.01
N CYS A 37 -2.40 -4.80 13.63
CA CYS A 37 -1.05 -5.32 13.80
C CYS A 37 -0.18 -4.46 14.74
N ASP A 38 -0.80 -3.58 15.51
CA ASP A 38 -0.15 -2.71 16.51
C ASP A 38 1.01 -1.84 15.98
N LYS A 39 1.00 -1.52 14.70
CA LYS A 39 1.94 -0.56 14.09
C LYS A 39 1.32 0.85 14.08
N ASN A 40 2.10 1.87 14.32
CA ASN A 40 1.69 3.25 14.08
C ASN A 40 2.04 3.61 12.64
N VAL A 41 1.03 3.91 11.84
CA VAL A 41 1.18 4.13 10.40
C VAL A 41 0.89 5.58 10.05
N GLY A 42 1.66 6.12 9.10
CA GLY A 42 1.33 7.32 8.36
C GLY A 42 1.21 7.02 6.88
N VAL A 43 0.43 7.81 6.15
CA VAL A 43 0.28 7.67 4.70
C VAL A 43 0.59 9.00 4.03
N ILE A 44 1.47 8.95 3.02
CA ILE A 44 1.78 10.07 2.13
C ILE A 44 1.14 9.77 0.77
N ASP A 45 0.09 10.50 0.44
CA ASP A 45 -0.65 10.39 -0.82
C ASP A 45 -0.08 11.38 -1.84
N CYS A 46 0.72 10.87 -2.76
CA CYS A 46 1.44 11.64 -3.77
C CYS A 46 0.84 11.54 -5.18
N ASP A 47 -0.30 10.87 -5.35
CA ASP A 47 -0.93 10.68 -6.67
C ASP A 47 -1.69 11.95 -7.10
N ASP A 48 -0.94 13.05 -7.24
CA ASP A 48 -1.43 14.37 -7.69
C ASP A 48 -1.87 14.32 -9.18
N PRO A 49 -3.05 14.86 -9.54
CA PRO A 49 -4.01 15.57 -8.71
C PRO A 49 -5.10 14.67 -8.08
N GLN A 50 -4.99 13.35 -8.15
CA GLN A 50 -6.08 12.45 -7.79
C GLN A 50 -6.25 12.29 -6.27
N HIS A 51 -5.17 12.25 -5.50
CA HIS A 51 -5.13 12.09 -4.02
C HIS A 51 -6.24 11.19 -3.46
N SER A 52 -6.38 9.98 -4.03
CA SER A 52 -7.55 9.12 -3.81
C SER A 52 -7.69 8.62 -2.37
N ILE A 53 -6.60 8.55 -1.61
CA ILE A 53 -6.62 8.16 -0.19
C ILE A 53 -7.06 9.35 0.68
N CYS A 54 -6.57 10.55 0.38
CA CYS A 54 -7.01 11.78 1.06
C CYS A 54 -8.50 12.04 0.81
N ASP A 55 -8.95 11.94 -0.44
CA ASP A 55 -10.36 12.09 -0.79
C ASP A 55 -11.26 11.07 -0.07
N ALA A 56 -10.79 9.83 0.06
CA ALA A 56 -11.53 8.83 0.83
C ALA A 56 -11.63 9.23 2.30
N ARG A 57 -10.54 9.70 2.91
CA ARG A 57 -10.50 10.18 4.30
C ARG A 57 -11.47 11.34 4.51
N GLU A 58 -11.46 12.33 3.63
CA GLU A 58 -12.34 13.50 3.73
C GLU A 58 -13.81 13.10 3.63
N ARG A 59 -14.17 12.24 2.68
CA ARG A 59 -15.54 11.72 2.57
C ARG A 59 -15.98 10.98 3.82
N GLU A 60 -15.12 10.12 4.39
CA GLU A 60 -15.41 9.37 5.61
C GLU A 60 -15.61 10.29 6.82
N LEU A 61 -14.77 11.31 6.98
CA LEU A 61 -14.91 12.30 8.05
C LEU A 61 -16.20 13.12 7.92
N LEU A 62 -16.59 13.50 6.71
CA LEU A 62 -17.87 14.18 6.45
C LEU A 62 -19.07 13.31 6.80
N LEU A 63 -19.02 12.02 6.46
CA LEU A 63 -20.08 11.07 6.82
C LEU A 63 -20.16 10.89 8.35
N ILE A 64 -19.05 10.76 9.03
CA ILE A 64 -19.00 10.65 10.50
C ILE A 64 -19.58 11.91 11.15
N LYS A 65 -19.23 13.10 10.65
CA LYS A 65 -19.71 14.38 11.19
C LYS A 65 -21.23 14.55 11.04
N ASN A 66 -21.80 14.06 9.94
CA ASN A 66 -23.19 14.33 9.58
C ASN A 66 -24.16 13.17 9.91
N ASN A 67 -23.66 12.06 10.46
CA ASN A 67 -24.46 10.87 10.69
C ASN A 67 -24.08 10.18 12.00
N GLU A 68 -25.04 10.15 12.96
CA GLU A 68 -24.81 9.59 14.29
C GLU A 68 -24.41 8.11 14.29
N PRO A 69 -25.03 7.19 13.53
CA PRO A 69 -24.57 5.82 13.40
C PRO A 69 -23.10 5.69 12.95
N HIS A 70 -22.64 6.53 12.02
CA HIS A 70 -21.24 6.52 11.58
C HIS A 70 -20.29 7.04 12.65
N MET A 71 -20.71 8.04 13.41
CA MET A 71 -19.94 8.55 14.55
C MET A 71 -19.79 7.46 15.63
N GLU A 72 -20.86 6.73 15.96
CA GLU A 72 -20.78 5.63 16.91
C GLU A 72 -19.89 4.47 16.40
N ALA A 73 -19.97 4.14 15.10
CA ALA A 73 -19.08 3.15 14.50
C ALA A 73 -17.60 3.58 14.58
N ALA A 74 -17.28 4.84 14.35
CA ALA A 74 -15.91 5.37 14.49
C ALA A 74 -15.42 5.33 15.96
N LYS A 75 -16.28 5.70 16.92
CA LYS A 75 -15.98 5.57 18.36
C LYS A 75 -15.73 4.11 18.74
N GLU A 76 -16.46 3.17 18.13
CA GLU A 76 -16.28 1.75 18.41
C GLU A 76 -14.92 1.24 17.88
N VAL A 77 -14.46 1.72 16.72
CA VAL A 77 -13.09 1.43 16.24
C VAL A 77 -12.08 1.92 17.26
N PHE A 78 -12.20 3.16 17.74
CA PHE A 78 -11.31 3.71 18.77
C PHE A 78 -11.36 2.89 20.08
N ARG A 79 -12.54 2.50 20.55
CA ARG A 79 -12.67 1.66 21.76
C ARG A 79 -11.96 0.30 21.61
N LYS A 80 -12.05 -0.31 20.40
CA LYS A 80 -11.45 -1.62 20.13
C LYS A 80 -9.94 -1.56 19.96
N THR A 81 -9.43 -0.52 19.34
CA THR A 81 -8.01 -0.42 18.98
C THR A 81 -7.19 0.39 20.00
N GLY A 82 -7.84 1.30 20.74
CA GLY A 82 -7.17 2.29 21.59
C GLY A 82 -6.39 3.34 20.79
N LYS A 83 -6.48 3.31 19.46
CA LYS A 83 -5.67 4.14 18.55
C LYS A 83 -6.50 5.25 17.91
N ARG A 84 -5.90 6.42 17.75
CA ARG A 84 -6.44 7.48 16.89
C ARG A 84 -6.37 7.04 15.44
N ILE A 85 -7.13 7.70 14.56
CA ILE A 85 -7.00 7.49 13.12
C ILE A 85 -5.58 7.84 12.67
N PHE A 86 -5.00 7.02 11.80
CA PHE A 86 -3.66 7.31 11.27
C PHE A 86 -3.67 8.55 10.37
N PRO A 87 -2.61 9.37 10.38
CA PRO A 87 -2.51 10.55 9.52
C PRO A 87 -2.40 10.17 8.04
N VAL A 88 -3.03 10.97 7.19
CA VAL A 88 -2.92 10.91 5.73
C VAL A 88 -2.61 12.31 5.24
N VAL A 89 -1.51 12.48 4.51
CA VAL A 89 -1.01 13.76 4.02
C VAL A 89 -0.97 13.75 2.50
N ALA A 90 -1.67 14.70 1.87
CA ALA A 90 -1.60 14.93 0.42
C ALA A 90 -0.38 15.79 0.09
N THR A 91 0.40 15.36 -0.89
CA THR A 91 1.55 16.12 -1.38
C THR A 91 1.91 15.69 -2.82
N ASN A 92 2.91 16.31 -3.41
CA ASN A 92 3.50 15.85 -4.66
C ASN A 92 4.72 14.94 -4.40
N PRO A 93 5.19 14.16 -5.38
CA PRO A 93 6.31 13.26 -5.16
C PRO A 93 7.64 13.95 -4.79
N VAL A 94 7.82 15.23 -5.13
CA VAL A 94 9.08 15.95 -4.83
C VAL A 94 9.21 16.23 -3.35
N ASP A 95 8.10 16.60 -2.69
CA ASP A 95 8.06 16.99 -1.29
C ASP A 95 7.72 15.82 -0.35
N ALA A 96 7.48 14.63 -0.92
CA ALA A 96 6.98 13.47 -0.19
C ALA A 96 7.85 13.03 0.99
N ILE A 97 9.16 13.09 0.84
CA ILE A 97 10.12 12.71 1.90
C ILE A 97 10.11 13.73 3.04
N GLU A 98 10.08 15.03 2.71
CA GLU A 98 10.00 16.09 3.71
C GLU A 98 8.71 15.97 4.53
N GLN A 99 7.57 15.71 3.87
CA GLN A 99 6.29 15.50 4.56
C GLN A 99 6.30 14.25 5.44
N ALA A 100 6.98 13.19 5.02
CA ALA A 100 7.15 11.99 5.83
C ALA A 100 8.02 12.26 7.07
N GLU A 101 9.10 13.03 6.93
CA GLU A 101 9.98 13.41 8.05
C GLU A 101 9.20 14.26 9.08
N ILE A 102 8.39 15.24 8.63
CA ILE A 102 7.52 16.04 9.51
C ILE A 102 6.53 15.14 10.26
N LEU A 103 5.92 14.20 9.55
CA LEU A 103 4.92 13.29 10.14
C LEU A 103 5.53 12.37 11.19
N ILE A 104 6.77 11.96 11.03
CA ILE A 104 7.53 11.18 12.01
C ILE A 104 7.90 12.04 13.22
N GLU A 105 8.33 13.27 13.01
CA GLU A 105 8.69 14.20 14.10
C GLU A 105 7.49 14.57 14.98
N ASP A 106 6.29 14.68 14.39
CA ASP A 106 5.04 15.01 15.08
C ASP A 106 4.39 13.82 15.80
N GLY A 107 4.78 12.58 15.44
CA GLY A 107 4.13 11.37 15.94
C GLY A 107 5.09 10.21 16.18
N ASN A 108 4.60 9.19 16.87
CA ASN A 108 5.31 7.92 17.00
C ASN A 108 4.87 7.02 15.83
N ILE A 109 5.54 7.14 14.68
CA ILE A 109 5.24 6.39 13.45
C ILE A 109 6.27 5.27 13.27
N ASP A 110 5.79 4.05 13.05
CA ASP A 110 6.64 2.89 12.77
C ASP A 110 6.81 2.68 11.27
N ILE A 111 5.74 2.95 10.49
CA ILE A 111 5.71 2.73 9.03
C ILE A 111 5.08 3.94 8.34
N VAL A 112 5.79 4.53 7.38
CA VAL A 112 5.21 5.49 6.44
C VAL A 112 4.96 4.80 5.11
N MET A 113 3.70 4.77 4.69
CA MET A 113 3.29 4.21 3.40
C MET A 113 3.13 5.30 2.36
N PHE A 114 3.69 5.09 1.18
CA PHE A 114 3.64 6.05 0.07
C PHE A 114 2.75 5.52 -1.05
N ASP A 115 1.75 6.32 -1.43
CA ASP A 115 0.95 6.11 -2.65
C ASP A 115 1.44 7.08 -3.73
N LEU A 116 2.16 6.55 -4.71
CA LEU A 116 2.84 7.32 -5.76
C LEU A 116 2.06 7.25 -7.08
N PRO A 117 2.20 8.25 -7.97
CA PRO A 117 1.61 8.20 -9.31
C PRO A 117 1.95 6.92 -10.07
N GLY A 118 1.02 6.45 -10.90
CA GLY A 118 1.20 5.27 -11.76
C GLY A 118 2.18 5.48 -12.92
N THR A 119 3.08 6.45 -12.83
CA THR A 119 4.12 6.70 -13.82
C THR A 119 5.42 7.18 -13.16
N ILE A 120 6.49 6.46 -13.39
CA ILE A 120 7.84 6.83 -12.91
C ILE A 120 8.42 8.04 -13.64
N ARG A 121 7.79 8.49 -14.74
CA ARG A 121 8.22 9.67 -15.50
C ARG A 121 7.82 10.98 -14.83
N SER A 122 6.90 10.95 -13.89
CA SER A 122 6.52 12.13 -13.10
C SER A 122 7.72 12.59 -12.26
N LYS A 123 7.91 13.90 -12.21
CA LYS A 123 9.00 14.53 -11.46
C LYS A 123 8.93 14.09 -9.99
N GLY A 124 10.04 13.68 -9.44
CA GLY A 124 10.16 13.28 -8.03
C GLY A 124 9.86 11.81 -7.75
N VAL A 125 9.07 11.09 -8.58
CA VAL A 125 8.67 9.70 -8.29
C VAL A 125 9.88 8.78 -8.10
N LEU A 126 10.85 8.83 -9.02
CA LEU A 126 12.01 7.95 -8.96
C LEU A 126 12.93 8.27 -7.77
N SER A 127 13.11 9.56 -7.46
CA SER A 127 13.90 10.00 -6.30
C SER A 127 13.24 9.62 -4.99
N THR A 128 11.92 9.67 -4.91
CA THR A 128 11.16 9.23 -3.74
C THR A 128 11.23 7.72 -3.57
N LEU A 129 11.03 6.95 -4.66
CA LEU A 129 11.19 5.49 -4.63
C LEU A 129 12.59 5.07 -4.18
N ALA A 130 13.64 5.80 -4.57
CA ALA A 130 15.01 5.52 -4.14
C ALA A 130 15.26 5.70 -2.63
N ARG A 131 14.33 6.32 -1.91
CA ARG A 131 14.36 6.51 -0.44
C ARG A 131 13.55 5.46 0.32
N MET A 132 12.79 4.61 -0.36
CA MET A 132 12.00 3.55 0.26
C MET A 132 12.91 2.43 0.79
N ASP A 133 12.56 1.87 1.96
CA ASP A 133 13.17 0.64 2.46
C ASP A 133 12.67 -0.57 1.65
N TYR A 134 11.37 -0.61 1.38
CA TYR A 134 10.74 -1.69 0.61
C TYR A 134 9.77 -1.15 -0.43
N ILE A 135 9.79 -1.76 -1.61
CA ILE A 135 8.85 -1.46 -2.69
C ILE A 135 8.10 -2.75 -3.03
N PHE A 136 6.77 -2.70 -2.95
CA PHE A 136 5.89 -3.79 -3.38
C PHE A 136 5.22 -3.43 -4.70
N VAL A 137 5.39 -4.29 -5.70
CA VAL A 137 4.96 -4.05 -7.07
C VAL A 137 3.81 -5.00 -7.42
N PRO A 138 2.56 -4.51 -7.48
CA PRO A 138 1.44 -5.34 -7.93
C PRO A 138 1.59 -5.70 -9.40
N ILE A 139 1.37 -6.97 -9.71
CA ILE A 139 1.36 -7.52 -11.07
C ILE A 139 0.05 -8.27 -11.34
N SER A 140 -0.30 -8.43 -12.60
CA SER A 140 -1.44 -9.23 -13.05
C SER A 140 -1.05 -10.11 -14.23
N ALA A 141 -1.93 -11.05 -14.61
CA ALA A 141 -1.73 -11.92 -15.77
C ALA A 141 -1.84 -11.18 -17.12
N ASP A 142 -2.21 -9.88 -17.10
CA ASP A 142 -2.12 -9.05 -18.30
C ASP A 142 -0.65 -8.87 -18.71
N ARG A 143 -0.34 -9.28 -19.94
CA ARG A 143 1.02 -9.27 -20.48
C ARG A 143 1.68 -7.88 -20.41
N LEU A 144 0.95 -6.82 -20.74
CA LEU A 144 1.51 -5.47 -20.76
C LEU A 144 1.80 -4.95 -19.35
N VAL A 145 0.99 -5.36 -18.38
CA VAL A 145 1.21 -5.02 -16.96
C VAL A 145 2.45 -5.76 -16.46
N LEU A 146 2.54 -7.05 -16.71
CA LEU A 146 3.67 -7.88 -16.27
C LEU A 146 4.99 -7.40 -16.89
N GLU A 147 5.06 -7.25 -18.23
CA GLU A 147 6.26 -6.77 -18.91
C GLU A 147 6.72 -5.38 -18.38
N SER A 148 5.77 -4.46 -18.19
CA SER A 148 6.07 -3.13 -17.66
C SER A 148 6.60 -3.18 -16.23
N ALA A 149 6.04 -4.04 -15.39
CA ALA A 149 6.50 -4.21 -14.00
C ALA A 149 7.90 -4.82 -13.95
N LEU A 150 8.18 -5.85 -14.75
CA LEU A 150 9.50 -6.49 -14.81
C LEU A 150 10.57 -5.52 -15.32
N GLN A 151 10.27 -4.73 -16.37
CA GLN A 151 11.17 -3.69 -16.85
C GLN A 151 11.45 -2.62 -15.79
N PHE A 152 10.42 -2.23 -15.01
CA PHE A 152 10.60 -1.28 -13.92
C PHE A 152 11.55 -1.84 -12.86
N VAL A 153 11.31 -3.05 -12.39
CA VAL A 153 12.14 -3.69 -11.35
C VAL A 153 13.58 -3.87 -11.83
N ALA A 154 13.78 -4.36 -13.05
CA ALA A 154 15.10 -4.51 -13.65
C ALA A 154 15.86 -3.18 -13.70
N ASN A 155 15.24 -2.16 -14.29
CA ASN A 155 15.86 -0.83 -14.40
C ASN A 155 16.16 -0.20 -13.05
N PHE A 156 15.28 -0.37 -12.05
CA PHE A 156 15.50 0.17 -10.72
C PHE A 156 16.65 -0.56 -10.00
N LYS A 157 16.68 -1.89 -10.05
CA LYS A 157 17.78 -2.67 -9.48
C LYS A 157 19.11 -2.32 -10.12
N ASP A 158 19.20 -2.33 -11.45
CA ASP A 158 20.45 -2.12 -12.18
C ASP A 158 21.01 -0.69 -12.05
N ASN A 159 20.14 0.32 -12.12
CA ASN A 159 20.57 1.72 -12.19
C ASN A 159 20.61 2.43 -10.83
N LEU A 160 19.88 1.94 -9.83
CA LEU A 160 19.76 2.60 -8.53
C LEU A 160 20.26 1.74 -7.37
N MET A 161 19.80 0.48 -7.24
CA MET A 161 20.21 -0.35 -6.11
C MET A 161 21.66 -0.80 -6.24
N THR A 162 22.05 -1.39 -7.39
CA THR A 162 23.43 -1.88 -7.64
C THR A 162 24.48 -0.75 -7.62
N THR A 163 24.06 0.47 -7.99
CA THR A 163 24.95 1.65 -7.97
C THR A 163 25.00 2.37 -6.64
N GLY A 164 24.26 1.91 -5.62
CA GLY A 164 24.17 2.54 -4.30
C GLY A 164 23.43 3.88 -4.27
N LYS A 165 22.63 4.17 -5.31
CA LYS A 165 21.81 5.40 -5.40
C LYS A 165 20.45 5.27 -4.75
N ALA A 166 20.03 4.06 -4.39
CA ALA A 166 18.80 3.80 -3.64
C ALA A 166 19.10 3.22 -2.26
N ALA A 167 18.32 3.63 -1.26
CA ALA A 167 18.33 3.06 0.08
C ALA A 167 17.53 1.75 0.15
N THR A 168 16.82 1.39 -0.92
CA THR A 168 15.90 0.27 -1.01
C THR A 168 16.60 -1.06 -0.71
N ARG A 169 16.10 -1.78 0.29
CA ARG A 169 16.62 -3.09 0.71
C ARG A 169 16.20 -4.18 -0.27
N GLU A 170 14.91 -4.19 -0.66
CA GLU A 170 14.40 -5.18 -1.63
C GLU A 170 13.11 -4.68 -2.30
N ILE A 171 12.85 -5.24 -3.50
CA ILE A 171 11.62 -5.05 -4.27
C ILE A 171 10.92 -6.40 -4.39
N TYR A 172 9.65 -6.45 -4.00
CA TYR A 172 8.82 -7.63 -4.10
C TYR A 172 7.69 -7.43 -5.09
N LEU A 173 7.54 -8.35 -6.04
CA LEU A 173 6.33 -8.42 -6.86
C LEU A 173 5.25 -9.22 -6.14
N PHE A 174 3.98 -8.94 -6.40
CA PHE A 174 2.88 -9.74 -5.90
C PHE A 174 1.68 -9.73 -6.86
N TRP A 175 1.02 -10.87 -6.98
CA TRP A 175 -0.12 -11.02 -7.88
C TRP A 175 -1.36 -10.35 -7.33
N THR A 176 -2.00 -9.52 -8.16
CA THR A 176 -3.34 -8.96 -7.91
C THR A 176 -4.27 -9.31 -9.08
N MET A 177 -5.58 -9.11 -8.86
CA MET A 177 -6.61 -9.39 -9.88
C MET A 177 -6.53 -10.82 -10.42
N VAL A 178 -6.17 -11.77 -9.55
CA VAL A 178 -6.06 -13.18 -9.93
C VAL A 178 -7.45 -13.74 -10.20
N ASP A 179 -7.68 -14.22 -11.44
CA ASP A 179 -8.93 -14.89 -11.80
C ASP A 179 -8.93 -16.31 -11.20
N GLY A 180 -9.88 -16.58 -10.30
CA GLY A 180 -10.01 -17.89 -9.66
C GLY A 180 -10.37 -19.04 -10.62
N ARG A 181 -10.72 -18.75 -11.88
CA ARG A 181 -10.99 -19.72 -12.93
C ARG A 181 -9.70 -20.16 -13.65
N GLU A 182 -8.65 -19.37 -13.58
CA GLU A 182 -7.37 -19.72 -14.17
C GLU A 182 -6.64 -20.78 -13.35
N LYS A 183 -5.92 -21.66 -14.06
CA LYS A 183 -5.15 -22.72 -13.41
C LYS A 183 -3.97 -22.14 -12.64
N ASN A 184 -3.80 -22.55 -11.41
CA ASN A 184 -2.65 -22.18 -10.57
C ASN A 184 -1.29 -22.48 -11.25
N SER A 185 -1.23 -23.46 -12.16
CA SER A 185 -0.03 -23.81 -12.90
C SER A 185 0.52 -22.67 -13.76
N LEU A 186 -0.34 -21.79 -14.29
CA LEU A 186 0.08 -20.61 -15.05
C LEU A 186 0.86 -19.63 -14.18
N TYR A 187 0.31 -19.30 -13.01
CA TYR A 187 0.97 -18.39 -12.06
C TYR A 187 2.26 -18.99 -11.50
N ASN A 188 2.30 -20.31 -11.26
CA ASN A 188 3.53 -20.97 -10.81
C ASN A 188 4.63 -20.90 -11.87
N LEU A 189 4.29 -21.09 -13.14
CA LEU A 189 5.25 -20.95 -14.25
C LEU A 189 5.79 -19.51 -14.34
N TYR A 190 4.92 -18.51 -14.17
CA TYR A 190 5.37 -17.12 -14.14
C TYR A 190 6.27 -16.84 -12.92
N ASP A 191 5.95 -17.39 -11.74
CA ASP A 191 6.79 -17.22 -10.55
C ASP A 191 8.18 -17.83 -10.74
N GLU A 192 8.29 -19.00 -11.41
CA GLU A 192 9.57 -19.62 -11.78
C GLU A 192 10.36 -18.70 -12.72
N VAL A 193 9.75 -18.22 -13.81
CA VAL A 193 10.41 -17.31 -14.76
C VAL A 193 10.86 -16.01 -14.10
N ILE A 194 10.03 -15.42 -13.23
CA ILE A 194 10.37 -14.20 -12.49
C ILE A 194 11.54 -14.46 -11.53
N GLY A 195 11.54 -15.62 -10.87
CA GLY A 195 12.63 -16.08 -10.00
C GLY A 195 13.94 -16.28 -10.76
N ASP A 196 13.89 -16.87 -11.95
CA ASP A 196 15.05 -17.06 -12.84
C ASP A 196 15.66 -15.72 -13.29
N LEU A 197 14.83 -14.66 -13.38
CA LEU A 197 15.28 -13.29 -13.63
C LEU A 197 15.90 -12.60 -12.37
N GLY A 198 15.94 -13.28 -11.23
CA GLY A 198 16.49 -12.75 -9.97
C GLY A 198 15.54 -11.79 -9.25
N PHE A 199 14.23 -11.90 -9.49
CA PHE A 199 13.24 -11.07 -8.81
C PHE A 199 12.47 -11.86 -7.76
N SER A 200 12.10 -11.17 -6.67
CA SER A 200 11.36 -11.76 -5.57
C SER A 200 9.84 -11.61 -5.77
N VAL A 201 9.08 -12.70 -5.62
CA VAL A 201 7.62 -12.71 -5.72
C VAL A 201 7.02 -13.16 -4.39
N LEU A 202 6.02 -12.43 -3.89
CA LEU A 202 5.25 -12.87 -2.72
C LEU A 202 4.39 -14.10 -3.06
N ARG A 203 4.23 -14.98 -2.09
CA ARG A 203 3.40 -16.20 -2.23
C ARG A 203 1.91 -15.90 -2.26
N THR A 204 1.51 -14.81 -1.60
CA THR A 204 0.11 -14.39 -1.51
C THR A 204 -0.35 -13.80 -2.83
N ARG A 205 -1.45 -14.35 -3.36
CA ARG A 205 -2.09 -13.91 -4.60
C ARG A 205 -3.44 -13.30 -4.29
N ILE A 206 -3.66 -12.03 -4.64
CA ILE A 206 -4.90 -11.29 -4.36
C ILE A 206 -5.91 -11.54 -5.48
N PRO A 207 -7.10 -12.09 -5.18
CA PRO A 207 -8.10 -12.43 -6.20
C PRO A 207 -8.73 -11.16 -6.80
N ASP A 208 -9.18 -11.26 -8.06
CA ASP A 208 -10.12 -10.28 -8.61
C ASP A 208 -11.47 -10.42 -7.91
N SER A 209 -11.89 -9.35 -7.26
CA SER A 209 -13.15 -9.34 -6.52
C SER A 209 -13.76 -7.94 -6.42
N LYS A 210 -15.06 -7.87 -6.61
CA LYS A 210 -15.83 -6.63 -6.44
C LYS A 210 -15.74 -6.05 -5.02
N ARG A 211 -15.33 -6.85 -4.00
CA ARG A 211 -15.15 -6.38 -2.62
C ARG A 211 -14.12 -5.25 -2.50
N PHE A 212 -13.08 -5.27 -3.33
CA PHE A 212 -12.04 -4.23 -3.35
C PHE A 212 -12.56 -2.85 -3.79
N ARG A 213 -13.78 -2.78 -4.33
CA ARG A 213 -14.47 -1.55 -4.71
C ARG A 213 -15.49 -1.08 -3.68
N ARG A 214 -15.69 -1.84 -2.57
CA ARG A 214 -16.65 -1.47 -1.52
C ARG A 214 -15.99 -0.52 -0.54
N ASP A 215 -16.31 0.73 -0.68
CA ASP A 215 -15.92 1.81 0.23
C ASP A 215 -17.03 2.12 1.23
N PHE A 216 -16.75 3.05 2.12
CA PHE A 216 -17.68 3.54 3.11
C PHE A 216 -18.60 4.61 2.48
N SER A 217 -19.69 4.19 1.90
CA SER A 217 -20.64 5.07 1.22
C SER A 217 -22.05 5.07 1.83
N GLU A 218 -22.44 3.98 2.50
CA GLU A 218 -23.77 3.82 3.08
C GLU A 218 -23.69 3.12 4.45
N PRO A 219 -24.49 3.57 5.46
CA PRO A 219 -24.38 3.08 6.85
C PRO A 219 -24.60 1.57 7.00
N ASP A 220 -25.47 0.99 6.16
CA ASP A 220 -25.89 -0.42 6.28
C ASP A 220 -25.08 -1.37 5.38
N LYS A 221 -24.10 -0.84 4.64
CA LYS A 221 -23.26 -1.67 3.76
C LYS A 221 -21.95 -2.05 4.43
N ALA A 222 -21.63 -3.34 4.33
CA ALA A 222 -20.34 -3.85 4.78
C ALA A 222 -19.18 -3.13 4.08
N VAL A 223 -18.29 -2.54 4.86
CA VAL A 223 -17.11 -1.79 4.41
C VAL A 223 -15.96 -2.75 4.19
N PHE A 224 -15.22 -2.57 3.12
CA PHE A 224 -13.98 -3.28 2.89
C PHE A 224 -12.78 -2.33 2.81
N ARG A 225 -12.91 -1.28 1.99
CA ARG A 225 -11.90 -0.26 1.78
C ARG A 225 -12.26 1.00 2.57
N SER A 226 -11.47 1.31 3.57
CA SER A 226 -11.64 2.50 4.40
C SER A 226 -10.32 2.94 5.00
N THR A 227 -10.22 4.23 5.27
CA THR A 227 -9.09 4.82 6.00
C THR A 227 -9.34 4.87 7.51
N ILE A 228 -10.58 4.67 7.97
CA ILE A 228 -10.98 4.81 9.37
C ILE A 228 -11.56 3.50 9.92
N PHE A 229 -12.49 2.89 9.17
CA PHE A 229 -13.23 1.72 9.63
C PHE A 229 -12.49 0.43 9.35
N LEU A 230 -12.61 -0.52 10.28
CA LEU A 230 -12.08 -1.87 10.06
C LEU A 230 -12.82 -2.56 8.91
N PRO A 231 -12.12 -3.31 8.06
CA PRO A 231 -12.76 -4.11 7.04
C PRO A 231 -13.72 -5.14 7.63
N ASP A 232 -14.89 -5.28 7.03
CA ASP A 232 -15.88 -6.28 7.44
C ASP A 232 -15.30 -7.69 7.42
N SER A 233 -15.51 -8.44 8.49
CA SER A 233 -14.94 -9.78 8.69
C SER A 233 -15.39 -10.82 7.64
N GLN A 234 -16.59 -10.69 7.10
CA GLN A 234 -17.09 -11.59 6.03
C GLN A 234 -16.45 -11.21 4.67
N LEU A 235 -16.23 -9.92 4.42
CA LEU A 235 -15.52 -9.46 3.22
C LEU A 235 -14.04 -9.79 3.25
N LEU A 236 -13.43 -9.90 4.44
CA LEU A 236 -12.05 -10.34 4.59
C LEU A 236 -11.86 -11.82 4.21
N LYS A 237 -12.88 -12.67 4.46
CA LYS A 237 -12.80 -14.09 4.08
C LYS A 237 -12.59 -14.25 2.58
N GLY A 238 -11.48 -14.92 2.19
CA GLY A 238 -11.11 -15.15 0.80
C GLY A 238 -10.64 -13.91 0.04
N SER A 239 -10.40 -12.77 0.71
CA SER A 239 -9.75 -11.59 0.10
C SER A 239 -8.24 -11.77 -0.01
N ARG A 240 -7.66 -12.63 0.81
CA ARG A 240 -6.21 -12.85 0.96
C ARG A 240 -5.43 -11.62 1.48
N ILE A 241 -6.13 -10.58 1.96
CA ILE A 241 -5.46 -9.38 2.52
C ILE A 241 -4.73 -9.71 3.82
N ARG A 242 -5.32 -10.56 4.67
CA ARG A 242 -4.66 -10.98 5.92
C ARG A 242 -3.34 -11.69 5.63
N GLU A 243 -3.37 -12.65 4.72
CA GLU A 243 -2.18 -13.40 4.31
C GLU A 243 -1.12 -12.47 3.68
N LEU A 244 -1.55 -11.47 2.89
CA LEU A 244 -0.63 -10.46 2.35
C LEU A 244 0.02 -9.62 3.46
N VAL A 245 -0.76 -9.19 4.43
CA VAL A 245 -0.28 -8.44 5.61
C VAL A 245 0.73 -9.27 6.39
N ASP A 246 0.39 -10.52 6.73
CA ASP A 246 1.27 -11.42 7.50
C ASP A 246 2.58 -11.67 6.75
N GLU A 247 2.53 -11.85 5.43
CA GLU A 247 3.70 -12.05 4.59
C GLU A 247 4.59 -10.80 4.54
N ILE A 248 4.00 -9.61 4.33
CA ILE A 248 4.74 -8.35 4.31
C ILE A 248 5.38 -8.08 5.68
N LEU A 249 4.66 -8.25 6.78
CA LEU A 249 5.22 -8.07 8.13
C LEU A 249 6.39 -9.02 8.38
N SER A 250 6.30 -10.28 7.92
CA SER A 250 7.42 -11.23 8.05
C SER A 250 8.69 -10.79 7.30
N ILE A 251 8.58 -9.85 6.37
CA ILE A 251 9.67 -9.28 5.60
C ILE A 251 10.22 -8.02 6.28
N ILE A 252 9.33 -7.10 6.65
CA ILE A 252 9.73 -5.79 7.13
C ILE A 252 10.12 -5.74 8.61
N ASP A 253 9.71 -6.73 9.40
CA ASP A 253 10.03 -6.85 10.84
C ASP A 253 11.36 -7.61 11.10
N LYS A 254 12.13 -7.91 10.05
CA LYS A 254 13.47 -8.52 10.14
C LYS A 254 14.54 -7.43 10.31
#